data_505321bbf4ece9cf3bec2c1a04fd2659
#
_entry.id   505321bbf4ece9cf3bec2c1a04fd2659
#
_cell.length_a   1.000
_cell.length_b   1.000
_cell.length_c   1.000
_cell.angle_alpha   90.00
_cell.angle_beta   90.00
_cell.angle_gamma   90.00
#
_symmetry.space_group_name_H-M   'P 1'
#
loop_
_entity.id
_entity.type
_entity.pdbx_description
1 polymer ?
#
loop_
_entity_poly.entity_id
_entity_poly.type
_entity_poly.pdbx_seq_one_letter_code
_entity_poly.pdbx_strand_id
1 'polypeptide(L)'
;MTTFLYLFYLSWSDDGQWDADIFNGHAIGCNAVSWAPAILPGSLITPQPQAAPGQTQSSPTSSVKRFASAGCDNLVKIWGYREDSQSWAEEETLEGHTDWVRDVAWAPNVGLPRSYVATASQDKTVLIWTKDTPTAPWVKTALDPSTSLAPTSGAPPPPGKFPDVVWRVSWSLAGNLLAVSCGDGRVTLWKENLKGVWECVSDMNS
;
A
#
# COMPACT_ATOMS: atom_id res chain seq x y z
N MET A 1 -14.37 -24.18 -7.89
CA MET A 1 -13.44 -23.10 -8.26
C MET A 1 -12.55 -22.88 -7.07
N THR A 2 -11.32 -23.39 -7.09
CA THR A 2 -10.44 -23.37 -5.93
C THR A 2 -9.81 -21.97 -5.85
N THR A 3 -10.30 -21.15 -4.96
CA THR A 3 -9.76 -19.81 -4.70
C THR A 3 -8.43 -19.99 -3.98
N PHE A 4 -7.36 -19.42 -4.53
CA PHE A 4 -6.04 -19.50 -3.92
C PHE A 4 -6.01 -18.66 -2.63
N LEU A 5 -5.95 -19.36 -1.50
CA LEU A 5 -5.86 -18.77 -0.15
C LEU A 5 -4.42 -18.38 0.21
N TYR A 6 -3.45 -18.76 -0.63
CA TYR A 6 -2.04 -18.76 -0.29
C TYR A 6 -1.30 -17.58 -0.90
N LEU A 7 -0.39 -17.02 -0.12
CA LEU A 7 0.69 -16.16 -0.56
C LEU A 7 1.95 -16.99 -0.76
N PHE A 8 2.68 -16.67 -1.83
CA PHE A 8 3.97 -17.30 -2.14
C PHE A 8 5.05 -16.24 -2.00
N TYR A 9 6.08 -16.57 -1.23
CA TYR A 9 7.32 -15.81 -1.19
C TYR A 9 8.43 -16.65 -1.80
N LEU A 10 9.11 -16.10 -2.80
CA LEU A 10 10.26 -16.73 -3.43
C LEU A 10 11.52 -15.99 -3.04
N SER A 11 12.52 -16.69 -2.55
CA SER A 11 13.84 -16.16 -2.25
C SER A 11 14.93 -16.93 -2.99
N TRP A 12 15.96 -16.22 -3.40
CA TRP A 12 17.15 -16.82 -3.97
C TRP A 12 18.17 -17.06 -2.86
N SER A 13 18.55 -18.31 -2.64
CA SER A 13 19.54 -18.70 -1.62
C SER A 13 20.97 -18.50 -2.12
N ASP A 14 21.92 -18.39 -1.20
CA ASP A 14 23.35 -18.29 -1.51
C ASP A 14 23.88 -19.53 -2.24
N ASP A 15 23.19 -20.68 -2.10
CA ASP A 15 23.49 -21.94 -2.79
C ASP A 15 23.03 -21.96 -4.25
N GLY A 16 22.44 -20.88 -4.74
CA GLY A 16 21.98 -20.75 -6.11
C GLY A 16 20.69 -21.50 -6.40
N GLN A 17 19.82 -21.65 -5.41
CA GLN A 17 18.49 -22.27 -5.53
C GLN A 17 17.38 -21.31 -5.16
N TRP A 18 16.17 -21.57 -5.68
CA TRP A 18 14.96 -20.88 -5.30
C TRP A 18 14.29 -21.61 -4.14
N ASP A 19 14.07 -20.89 -3.04
CA ASP A 19 13.24 -21.34 -1.94
C ASP A 19 11.87 -20.70 -2.03
N ALA A 20 10.83 -21.45 -1.63
CA ALA A 20 9.45 -20.98 -1.67
C ALA A 20 8.79 -21.18 -0.30
N ASP A 21 8.35 -20.06 0.28
CA ASP A 21 7.47 -20.07 1.44
C ASP A 21 6.03 -19.90 1.00
N ILE A 22 5.15 -20.73 1.57
CA ILE A 22 3.71 -20.71 1.27
C ILE A 22 2.96 -20.53 2.59
N PHE A 23 2.12 -19.50 2.66
CA PHE A 23 1.31 -19.27 3.85
C PHE A 23 -0.07 -18.72 3.52
N ASN A 24 -1.01 -18.91 4.47
CA ASN A 24 -2.37 -18.40 4.32
C ASN A 24 -2.38 -16.90 4.53
N GLY A 25 -2.73 -16.14 3.49
CA GLY A 25 -2.81 -14.68 3.57
C GLY A 25 -4.19 -14.19 3.93
N HIS A 26 -5.21 -14.67 3.24
CA HIS A 26 -6.59 -14.19 3.36
C HIS A 26 -7.58 -15.35 3.44
N ALA A 27 -8.73 -15.11 4.09
CA ALA A 27 -9.74 -16.15 4.31
C ALA A 27 -10.42 -16.65 3.03
N ILE A 28 -10.51 -15.80 1.98
CA ILE A 28 -11.22 -16.14 0.73
C ILE A 28 -10.23 -16.19 -0.44
N GLY A 29 -9.30 -15.24 -0.53
CA GLY A 29 -8.30 -15.17 -1.60
C GLY A 29 -7.54 -13.87 -1.58
N CYS A 30 -6.32 -13.88 -2.12
CA CYS A 30 -5.48 -12.71 -2.28
C CYS A 30 -5.57 -12.20 -3.73
N ASN A 31 -5.82 -10.90 -3.90
CA ASN A 31 -5.93 -10.25 -5.20
C ASN A 31 -4.66 -9.52 -5.62
N ALA A 32 -3.95 -8.91 -4.67
CA ALA A 32 -2.77 -8.11 -4.95
C ALA A 32 -1.81 -8.08 -3.77
N VAL A 33 -0.54 -7.79 -4.07
CA VAL A 33 0.52 -7.57 -3.09
C VAL A 33 1.39 -6.38 -3.50
N SER A 34 1.96 -5.70 -2.52
CA SER A 34 2.87 -4.58 -2.75
C SER A 34 3.97 -4.56 -1.68
N TRP A 35 5.22 -4.52 -2.11
CA TRP A 35 6.35 -4.39 -1.20
C TRP A 35 6.39 -3.02 -0.53
N ALA A 36 6.74 -3.01 0.75
CA ALA A 36 7.14 -1.80 1.42
C ALA A 36 8.49 -1.31 0.87
N PRO A 37 8.74 0.03 0.90
CA PRO A 37 10.05 0.56 0.56
C PRO A 37 11.16 -0.03 1.44
N ALA A 38 12.31 -0.33 0.85
CA ALA A 38 13.47 -0.84 1.59
C ALA A 38 14.09 0.22 2.53
N ILE A 39 13.81 1.50 2.28
CA ILE A 39 14.31 2.62 3.09
C ILE A 39 13.41 2.79 4.32
N LEU A 40 14.00 2.79 5.50
CA LEU A 40 13.25 2.97 6.74
C LEU A 40 12.61 4.38 6.81
N PRO A 41 11.32 4.47 7.17
CA PRO A 41 10.68 5.76 7.40
C PRO A 41 11.42 6.57 8.46
N GLY A 42 11.69 7.85 8.15
CA GLY A 42 12.39 8.76 9.05
C GLY A 42 13.93 8.71 8.99
N SER A 43 14.51 7.83 8.17
CA SER A 43 15.98 7.69 8.08
C SER A 43 16.69 8.95 7.60
N LEU A 44 16.03 9.83 6.82
CA LEU A 44 16.60 11.12 6.40
C LEU A 44 16.68 12.17 7.50
N ILE A 45 15.84 12.07 8.53
CA ILE A 45 15.74 13.08 9.58
C ILE A 45 16.31 12.62 10.93
N THR A 46 16.58 11.31 11.05
CA THR A 46 17.22 10.78 12.26
C THR A 46 18.73 11.00 12.14
N PRO A 47 19.35 11.74 13.06
CA PRO A 47 20.81 11.89 13.07
C PRO A 47 21.46 10.51 13.19
N GLN A 48 22.25 10.14 12.18
CA GLN A 48 23.03 8.90 12.28
C GLN A 48 24.03 9.06 13.40
N PRO A 49 24.12 8.14 14.38
CA PRO A 49 25.13 8.21 15.41
C PRO A 49 26.50 8.27 14.72
N GLN A 50 27.25 9.34 14.94
CA GLN A 50 28.63 9.42 14.48
C GLN A 50 29.42 8.31 15.16
N ALA A 51 29.91 7.37 14.36
CA ALA A 51 30.74 6.29 14.85
C ALA A 51 32.02 6.89 15.49
N ALA A 52 32.24 6.58 16.74
CA ALA A 52 33.53 6.80 17.36
C ALA A 52 34.60 5.95 16.64
N PRO A 53 35.83 6.48 16.39
CA PRO A 53 36.88 5.72 15.72
C PRO A 53 37.22 4.47 16.53
N GLY A 54 36.99 3.28 15.94
CA GLY A 54 37.42 2.00 16.52
C GLY A 54 36.30 1.02 16.92
N GLN A 55 35.02 1.33 16.74
CA GLN A 55 33.95 0.35 16.91
C GLN A 55 33.55 -0.21 15.55
N THR A 56 33.69 -1.54 15.38
CA THR A 56 33.06 -2.28 14.31
C THR A 56 31.55 -2.08 14.41
N GLN A 57 31.00 -1.32 13.48
CA GLN A 57 29.57 -1.09 13.39
C GLN A 57 28.87 -2.43 13.12
N SER A 58 28.27 -3.01 14.13
CA SER A 58 27.07 -3.83 13.89
C SER A 58 26.01 -2.86 13.39
N SER A 59 25.73 -2.87 12.10
CA SER A 59 24.75 -2.03 11.41
C SER A 59 23.38 -2.20 12.07
N PRO A 60 22.82 -1.22 12.78
CA PRO A 60 21.50 -1.36 13.39
C PRO A 60 20.43 -0.84 12.47
N THR A 61 20.41 -1.26 11.22
CA THR A 61 19.30 -0.97 10.33
C THR A 61 19.04 -2.21 9.48
N SER A 62 18.68 -3.31 10.14
CA SER A 62 18.00 -4.35 9.40
C SER A 62 16.69 -3.72 8.92
N SER A 63 16.64 -3.40 7.62
CA SER A 63 15.40 -3.04 6.97
C SER A 63 14.45 -4.22 7.14
N VAL A 64 13.49 -4.11 8.04
CA VAL A 64 12.49 -5.17 8.20
C VAL A 64 11.77 -5.28 6.86
N LYS A 65 11.92 -6.42 6.19
CA LYS A 65 11.20 -6.71 4.95
C LYS A 65 9.70 -6.72 5.29
N ARG A 66 8.92 -5.91 4.58
CA ARG A 66 7.47 -5.82 4.75
C ARG A 66 6.78 -5.80 3.40
N PHE A 67 5.55 -6.26 3.37
CA PHE A 67 4.64 -6.06 2.24
C PHE A 67 3.20 -5.93 2.72
N ALA A 68 2.35 -5.38 1.85
CA ALA A 68 0.91 -5.36 2.03
C ALA A 68 0.25 -6.34 1.08
N SER A 69 -0.84 -6.98 1.52
CA SER A 69 -1.69 -7.82 0.67
C SER A 69 -3.14 -7.36 0.73
N ALA A 70 -3.87 -7.53 -0.37
CA ALA A 70 -5.28 -7.20 -0.52
C ALA A 70 -6.09 -8.46 -0.83
N GLY A 71 -7.21 -8.66 -0.12
CA GLY A 71 -7.98 -9.89 -0.18
C GLY A 71 -9.45 -9.74 -0.60
N CYS A 72 -10.02 -10.88 -1.01
CA CYS A 72 -11.47 -11.02 -1.23
C CYS A 72 -12.28 -11.07 0.07
N ASP A 73 -11.62 -11.07 1.21
CA ASP A 73 -12.20 -10.96 2.55
C ASP A 73 -12.39 -9.51 3.01
N ASN A 74 -12.24 -8.53 2.09
CA ASN A 74 -12.37 -7.09 2.28
C ASN A 74 -11.24 -6.49 3.15
N LEU A 75 -10.22 -7.27 3.46
CA LEU A 75 -9.12 -6.88 4.33
C LEU A 75 -7.88 -6.52 3.52
N VAL A 76 -7.08 -5.65 4.11
CA VAL A 76 -5.69 -5.41 3.72
C VAL A 76 -4.83 -5.80 4.89
N LYS A 77 -3.77 -6.57 4.66
CA LYS A 77 -2.88 -7.04 5.71
C LYS A 77 -1.47 -6.58 5.48
N ILE A 78 -0.80 -6.22 6.57
CA ILE A 78 0.62 -5.85 6.59
C ILE A 78 1.40 -7.02 7.17
N TRP A 79 2.41 -7.45 6.44
CA TRP A 79 3.26 -8.57 6.78
C TRP A 79 4.68 -8.12 7.04
N GLY A 80 5.28 -8.63 8.08
CA GLY A 80 6.70 -8.42 8.41
C GLY A 80 7.46 -9.74 8.45
N TYR A 81 8.67 -9.73 7.90
CA TYR A 81 9.56 -10.88 7.98
C TYR A 81 10.23 -10.94 9.36
N ARG A 82 10.16 -12.09 10.01
CA ARG A 82 10.79 -12.39 11.30
C ARG A 82 12.07 -13.16 11.08
N GLU A 83 13.21 -12.54 11.35
CA GLU A 83 14.52 -13.17 11.17
C GLU A 83 14.76 -14.32 12.17
N ASP A 84 14.17 -14.26 13.37
CA ASP A 84 14.27 -15.27 14.42
C ASP A 84 13.61 -16.61 14.03
N SER A 85 12.47 -16.54 13.36
CA SER A 85 11.70 -17.70 12.91
C SER A 85 11.80 -17.94 11.41
N GLN A 86 12.53 -17.07 10.68
CA GLN A 86 12.64 -17.09 9.21
C GLN A 86 11.29 -17.23 8.51
N SER A 87 10.28 -16.50 8.98
CA SER A 87 8.91 -16.61 8.49
C SER A 87 8.22 -15.25 8.41
N TRP A 88 7.18 -15.20 7.58
CA TRP A 88 6.30 -14.05 7.49
C TRP A 88 5.24 -14.09 8.59
N ALA A 89 5.06 -12.97 9.28
CA ALA A 89 4.04 -12.79 10.30
C ALA A 89 3.14 -11.61 9.95
N GLU A 90 1.83 -11.76 10.19
CA GLU A 90 0.89 -10.66 10.12
C GLU A 90 1.21 -9.66 11.23
N GLU A 91 1.47 -8.40 10.86
CA GLU A 91 1.74 -7.32 11.81
C GLU A 91 0.49 -6.51 12.10
N GLU A 92 -0.29 -6.19 11.07
CA GLU A 92 -1.47 -5.35 11.19
C GLU A 92 -2.52 -5.77 10.15
N THR A 93 -3.81 -5.68 10.52
CA THR A 93 -4.94 -5.80 9.62
C THR A 93 -5.63 -4.45 9.50
N LEU A 94 -5.81 -3.98 8.26
CA LEU A 94 -6.45 -2.70 7.94
C LEU A 94 -7.88 -2.95 7.47
N GLU A 95 -8.84 -2.49 8.26
CA GLU A 95 -10.27 -2.66 8.02
C GLU A 95 -10.91 -1.35 7.54
N GLY A 96 -11.66 -1.41 6.43
CA GLY A 96 -12.30 -0.21 5.90
C GLY A 96 -13.14 -0.42 4.67
N HIS A 97 -12.77 -1.36 3.81
CA HIS A 97 -13.55 -1.73 2.63
C HIS A 97 -14.74 -2.63 2.99
N THR A 98 -15.81 -2.52 2.20
CA THR A 98 -17.04 -3.30 2.40
C THR A 98 -17.25 -4.38 1.35
N ASP A 99 -16.32 -4.49 0.40
CA ASP A 99 -16.28 -5.50 -0.66
C ASP A 99 -14.81 -5.80 -1.01
N TRP A 100 -14.57 -6.73 -1.91
CA TRP A 100 -13.25 -7.22 -2.29
C TRP A 100 -12.26 -6.11 -2.56
N VAL A 101 -11.13 -6.17 -1.90
CA VAL A 101 -10.02 -5.26 -2.19
C VAL A 101 -9.32 -5.80 -3.42
N ARG A 102 -9.35 -5.01 -4.50
CA ARG A 102 -8.87 -5.40 -5.84
C ARG A 102 -7.38 -5.19 -6.00
N ASP A 103 -6.87 -4.11 -5.40
CA ASP A 103 -5.47 -3.75 -5.53
C ASP A 103 -4.95 -3.05 -4.27
N VAL A 104 -3.64 -3.14 -4.06
CA VAL A 104 -2.90 -2.47 -2.99
C VAL A 104 -1.57 -1.96 -3.54
N ALA A 105 -1.23 -0.74 -3.21
CA ALA A 105 0.05 -0.14 -3.58
C ALA A 105 0.67 0.59 -2.38
N TRP A 106 1.87 0.19 -1.99
CA TRP A 106 2.67 0.90 -1.00
C TRP A 106 3.44 2.03 -1.69
N ALA A 107 3.34 3.24 -1.18
CA ALA A 107 4.04 4.38 -1.76
C ALA A 107 5.55 4.24 -1.59
N PRO A 108 6.35 4.54 -2.62
CA PRO A 108 7.78 4.72 -2.46
C PRO A 108 8.08 5.76 -1.39
N ASN A 109 9.07 5.48 -0.55
CA ASN A 109 9.51 6.38 0.50
C ASN A 109 11.01 6.66 0.34
N VAL A 110 11.37 7.93 0.28
CA VAL A 110 12.76 8.37 0.20
C VAL A 110 13.37 8.66 1.59
N GLY A 111 12.89 7.98 2.64
CA GLY A 111 13.35 8.16 4.01
C GLY A 111 12.59 9.23 4.80
N LEU A 112 11.45 9.69 4.30
CA LEU A 112 10.52 10.52 5.05
C LEU A 112 9.82 9.69 6.14
N PRO A 113 9.38 10.31 7.27
CA PRO A 113 8.77 9.57 8.37
C PRO A 113 7.41 8.97 8.03
N ARG A 114 6.64 9.63 7.17
CA ARG A 114 5.28 9.24 6.82
C ARG A 114 5.26 8.15 5.75
N SER A 115 4.46 7.12 5.98
CA SER A 115 4.22 6.03 5.03
C SER A 115 2.79 6.09 4.52
N TYR A 116 2.59 5.72 3.24
CA TYR A 116 1.28 5.64 2.61
C TYR A 116 1.07 4.28 1.96
N VAL A 117 -0.14 3.75 2.11
CA VAL A 117 -0.64 2.60 1.35
C VAL A 117 -1.95 3.02 0.70
N ALA A 118 -2.11 2.81 -0.59
CA ALA A 118 -3.36 3.01 -1.31
C ALA A 118 -4.03 1.67 -1.58
N THR A 119 -5.35 1.61 -1.46
CA THR A 119 -6.13 0.40 -1.74
C THR A 119 -7.34 0.72 -2.59
N ALA A 120 -7.61 -0.12 -3.58
CA ALA A 120 -8.74 -0.04 -4.50
C ALA A 120 -9.70 -1.18 -4.26
N SER A 121 -11.02 -0.92 -4.33
CA SER A 121 -12.01 -1.94 -4.01
C SER A 121 -13.19 -1.98 -5.00
N GLN A 122 -13.83 -3.14 -4.99
CA GLN A 122 -15.11 -3.38 -5.66
C GLN A 122 -16.24 -2.56 -5.03
N ASP A 123 -16.09 -2.10 -3.79
CA ASP A 123 -17.03 -1.20 -3.13
C ASP A 123 -17.04 0.23 -3.72
N LYS A 124 -16.27 0.46 -4.80
CA LYS A 124 -16.12 1.72 -5.51
C LYS A 124 -15.41 2.82 -4.72
N THR A 125 -14.57 2.44 -3.76
CA THR A 125 -13.77 3.38 -2.98
C THR A 125 -12.27 3.15 -3.18
N VAL A 126 -11.52 4.21 -2.98
CA VAL A 126 -10.06 4.17 -2.75
C VAL A 126 -9.80 4.71 -1.35
N LEU A 127 -9.10 3.92 -0.56
CA LEU A 127 -8.64 4.32 0.77
C LEU A 127 -7.14 4.56 0.76
N ILE A 128 -6.73 5.69 1.31
CA ILE A 128 -5.34 6.01 1.60
C ILE A 128 -5.12 5.76 3.08
N TRP A 129 -4.24 4.86 3.39
CA TRP A 129 -3.78 4.55 4.74
C TRP A 129 -2.49 5.30 4.98
N THR A 130 -2.46 6.09 6.04
CA THR A 130 -1.32 6.94 6.40
C THR A 130 -0.81 6.55 7.77
N LYS A 131 0.51 6.42 7.89
CA LYS A 131 1.21 6.17 9.15
C LYS A 131 2.29 7.23 9.33
N ASP A 132 2.11 8.13 10.29
CA ASP A 132 2.98 9.30 10.45
C ASP A 132 4.38 8.96 11.00
N THR A 133 4.47 7.90 11.80
CA THR A 133 5.72 7.36 12.33
C THR A 133 5.66 5.84 12.35
N PRO A 134 6.79 5.13 12.43
CA PRO A 134 6.80 3.66 12.47
C PRO A 134 5.95 3.04 13.59
N THR A 135 5.71 3.76 14.67
CA THR A 135 4.92 3.31 15.84
C THR A 135 3.51 3.87 15.89
N ALA A 136 3.16 4.83 15.01
CA ALA A 136 1.81 5.38 14.95
C ALA A 136 0.82 4.34 14.38
N PRO A 137 -0.47 4.44 14.73
CA PRO A 137 -1.50 3.64 14.06
C PRO A 137 -1.70 4.10 12.61
N TRP A 138 -2.21 3.19 11.77
CA TRP A 138 -2.68 3.57 10.45
C TRP A 138 -3.98 4.36 10.54
N VAL A 139 -4.03 5.48 9.85
CA VAL A 139 -5.21 6.33 9.70
C VAL A 139 -5.71 6.24 8.27
N LYS A 140 -7.00 5.97 8.08
CA LYS A 140 -7.61 5.87 6.76
C LYS A 140 -8.27 7.17 6.32
N THR A 141 -8.09 7.54 5.06
CA THR A 141 -8.78 8.65 4.39
C THR A 141 -9.33 8.14 3.06
N ALA A 142 -10.61 8.37 2.79
CA ALA A 142 -11.19 8.04 1.49
C ALA A 142 -10.89 9.16 0.49
N LEU A 143 -10.57 8.79 -0.76
CA LEU A 143 -10.58 9.74 -1.87
C LEU A 143 -12.03 10.09 -2.22
N ASP A 144 -12.29 11.38 -2.41
CA ASP A 144 -13.61 11.85 -2.83
C ASP A 144 -13.59 12.34 -4.29
N PRO A 145 -14.04 11.53 -5.26
CA PRO A 145 -14.05 11.92 -6.66
C PRO A 145 -15.09 13.00 -6.98
N SER A 146 -16.07 13.26 -6.09
CA SER A 146 -17.13 14.23 -6.34
C SER A 146 -16.61 15.68 -6.41
N THR A 147 -15.43 15.94 -5.82
CA THR A 147 -14.81 17.26 -5.82
C THR A 147 -14.09 17.60 -7.13
N SER A 148 -13.91 16.65 -8.03
CA SER A 148 -12.96 16.77 -9.14
C SER A 148 -13.50 16.31 -10.49
N LEU A 149 -14.49 15.45 -10.51
CA LEU A 149 -15.01 14.90 -11.76
C LEU A 149 -16.05 15.83 -12.35
N ALA A 150 -15.84 16.29 -13.59
CA ALA A 150 -16.89 16.92 -14.37
C ALA A 150 -18.10 15.97 -14.44
N PRO A 151 -19.34 16.49 -14.28
CA PRO A 151 -20.52 15.64 -14.30
C PRO A 151 -20.61 14.89 -15.63
N THR A 152 -20.50 13.57 -15.57
CA THR A 152 -20.86 12.69 -16.69
C THR A 152 -22.34 12.65 -16.85
N SER A 153 -22.83 12.34 -18.06
CA SER A 153 -24.24 12.10 -18.37
C SER A 153 -24.78 10.92 -17.55
N GLY A 154 -25.27 11.19 -16.35
CA GLY A 154 -25.81 10.21 -15.40
C GLY A 154 -26.00 10.83 -14.02
N ALA A 155 -26.66 10.12 -13.11
CA ALA A 155 -26.76 10.54 -11.73
C ALA A 155 -25.35 10.58 -11.10
N PRO A 156 -24.98 11.62 -10.35
CA PRO A 156 -23.69 11.69 -9.70
C PRO A 156 -23.53 10.49 -8.74
N PRO A 157 -22.33 9.89 -8.65
CA PRO A 157 -22.07 8.86 -7.67
C PRO A 157 -22.28 9.39 -6.26
N PRO A 158 -22.59 8.53 -5.28
CA PRO A 158 -22.64 8.94 -3.88
C PRO A 158 -21.31 9.57 -3.44
N PRO A 159 -21.32 10.52 -2.51
CA PRO A 159 -20.11 11.14 -1.99
C PRO A 159 -19.08 10.11 -1.56
N GLY A 160 -17.80 10.31 -1.91
CA GLY A 160 -16.69 9.43 -1.58
C GLY A 160 -16.64 8.13 -2.40
N LYS A 161 -17.50 7.96 -3.42
CA LYS A 161 -17.49 6.78 -4.29
C LYS A 161 -17.17 7.14 -5.73
N PHE A 162 -16.36 6.28 -6.34
CA PHE A 162 -16.12 6.30 -7.79
C PHE A 162 -17.35 5.80 -8.56
N PRO A 163 -17.49 6.18 -9.84
CA PRO A 163 -18.65 5.76 -10.66
C PRO A 163 -18.79 4.24 -10.78
N ASP A 164 -17.68 3.53 -10.82
CA ASP A 164 -17.61 2.08 -10.95
C ASP A 164 -16.53 1.47 -10.06
N VAL A 165 -16.36 0.15 -10.12
CA VAL A 165 -15.32 -0.61 -9.42
C VAL A 165 -13.94 0.02 -9.66
N VAL A 166 -13.17 0.19 -8.61
CA VAL A 166 -11.78 0.64 -8.76
C VAL A 166 -10.88 -0.60 -8.87
N TRP A 167 -10.17 -0.68 -10.00
CA TRP A 167 -9.39 -1.87 -10.34
C TRP A 167 -7.93 -1.76 -9.94
N ARG A 168 -7.31 -0.57 -10.11
CA ARG A 168 -5.88 -0.39 -9.89
C ARG A 168 -5.57 0.94 -9.23
N VAL A 169 -4.53 0.89 -8.39
CA VAL A 169 -3.88 2.05 -7.81
C VAL A 169 -2.36 1.94 -8.02
N SER A 170 -1.73 3.05 -8.37
CA SER A 170 -0.28 3.06 -8.62
C SER A 170 0.34 4.39 -8.23
N TRP A 171 1.43 4.34 -7.49
CA TRP A 171 2.17 5.52 -7.08
C TRP A 171 3.22 5.94 -8.13
N SER A 172 3.46 7.24 -8.23
CA SER A 172 4.64 7.76 -8.91
C SER A 172 5.91 7.32 -8.18
N LEU A 173 7.05 7.35 -8.87
CA LEU A 173 8.35 7.00 -8.28
C LEU A 173 8.72 7.84 -7.06
N ALA A 174 8.25 9.08 -7.02
CA ALA A 174 8.46 9.97 -5.87
C ALA A 174 7.45 9.76 -4.73
N GLY A 175 6.45 8.89 -4.90
CA GLY A 175 5.41 8.61 -3.89
C GLY A 175 4.45 9.77 -3.62
N ASN A 176 4.39 10.79 -4.50
CA ASN A 176 3.62 12.02 -4.29
C ASN A 176 2.39 12.16 -5.21
N LEU A 177 2.26 11.28 -6.19
CA LEU A 177 1.10 11.19 -7.07
C LEU A 177 0.55 9.78 -7.05
N LEU A 178 -0.76 9.64 -6.99
CA LEU A 178 -1.47 8.38 -7.08
C LEU A 178 -2.32 8.34 -8.34
N ALA A 179 -2.10 7.36 -9.20
CA ALA A 179 -2.98 7.04 -10.31
C ALA A 179 -4.04 6.04 -9.85
N VAL A 180 -5.28 6.27 -10.24
CA VAL A 180 -6.45 5.43 -9.94
C VAL A 180 -7.16 5.07 -11.23
N SER A 181 -7.34 3.78 -11.50
CA SER A 181 -8.06 3.25 -12.67
C SER A 181 -9.41 2.69 -12.24
N CYS A 182 -10.47 3.21 -12.84
CA CYS A 182 -11.87 2.87 -12.57
C CYS A 182 -12.46 2.01 -13.69
N GLY A 183 -13.50 1.23 -13.39
CA GLY A 183 -14.19 0.34 -14.32
C GLY A 183 -14.96 1.06 -15.45
N ASP A 184 -15.20 2.36 -15.29
CA ASP A 184 -15.79 3.23 -16.32
C ASP A 184 -14.79 3.65 -17.42
N GLY A 185 -13.54 3.17 -17.38
CA GLY A 185 -12.48 3.48 -18.32
C GLY A 185 -11.67 4.73 -17.99
N ARG A 186 -11.99 5.42 -16.91
CA ARG A 186 -11.26 6.64 -16.49
C ARG A 186 -10.01 6.30 -15.71
N VAL A 187 -8.98 7.13 -15.88
CA VAL A 187 -7.78 7.16 -15.05
C VAL A 187 -7.65 8.56 -14.45
N THR A 188 -7.63 8.64 -13.13
CA THR A 188 -7.50 9.91 -12.40
C THR A 188 -6.19 9.97 -11.66
N LEU A 189 -5.59 11.16 -11.58
CA LEU A 189 -4.36 11.42 -10.82
C LEU A 189 -4.67 12.25 -9.59
N TRP A 190 -4.16 11.82 -8.45
CA TRP A 190 -4.41 12.41 -7.14
C TRP A 190 -3.13 12.85 -6.48
N LYS A 191 -3.22 13.95 -5.74
CA LYS A 191 -2.11 14.50 -4.96
C LYS A 191 -2.61 15.04 -3.63
N GLU A 192 -1.84 14.81 -2.56
CA GLU A 192 -2.07 15.46 -1.28
C GLU A 192 -1.59 16.92 -1.34
N ASN A 193 -2.46 17.85 -0.95
CA ASN A 193 -2.10 19.25 -0.83
C ASN A 193 -1.41 19.53 0.52
N LEU A 194 -0.93 20.77 0.71
CA LEU A 194 -0.23 21.19 1.93
C LEU A 194 -1.10 21.15 3.20
N LYS A 195 -2.42 20.99 3.05
CA LYS A 195 -3.36 20.86 4.17
C LYS A 195 -3.68 19.41 4.51
N GLY A 196 -3.06 18.44 3.83
CA GLY A 196 -3.32 17.02 4.01
C GLY A 196 -4.60 16.51 3.33
N VAL A 197 -5.15 17.29 2.38
CA VAL A 197 -6.34 16.91 1.62
C VAL A 197 -5.91 16.36 0.26
N TRP A 198 -6.50 15.24 -0.14
CA TRP A 198 -6.27 14.62 -1.44
C TRP A 198 -7.16 15.27 -2.50
N GLU A 199 -6.55 15.76 -3.57
CA GLU A 199 -7.20 16.44 -4.68
C GLU A 199 -6.88 15.72 -6.00
N CYS A 200 -7.88 15.60 -6.87
CA CYS A 200 -7.68 15.12 -8.23
C CYS A 200 -7.03 16.25 -9.05
N VAL A 201 -5.85 15.98 -9.58
CA VAL A 201 -5.09 16.95 -10.37
C VAL A 201 -5.21 16.73 -11.88
N SER A 202 -5.69 15.56 -12.29
CA SER A 202 -5.95 15.25 -13.70
C SER A 202 -6.98 14.13 -13.83
N ASP A 203 -7.85 14.24 -14.82
CA ASP A 203 -8.81 13.22 -15.24
C ASP A 203 -8.54 12.93 -16.73
N MET A 204 -8.10 11.70 -17.02
CA MET A 204 -7.83 11.23 -18.35
C MET A 204 -8.97 10.31 -18.80
N ASN A 205 -9.76 10.78 -19.75
CA ASN A 205 -10.73 9.96 -20.45
C ASN A 205 -10.04 9.28 -21.64
N SER A 206 -10.21 7.96 -21.75
CA SER A 206 -9.81 7.20 -22.95
C SER A 206 -10.75 7.43 -24.12
#